data_46893c219642367184391e0a7c0f1542
#
_entry.id   46893c219642367184391e0a7c0f1542
#
_cell.length_a   1.000
_cell.length_b   1.000
_cell.length_c   1.000
_cell.angle_alpha   90.00
_cell.angle_beta   90.00
_cell.angle_gamma   90.00
#
_symmetry.space_group_name_H-M   'P 1'
#
loop_
_entity.id
_entity.type
_entity.pdbx_description
1 polymer ?
#
loop_
_entity_poly.entity_id
_entity_poly.type
_entity_poly.pdbx_seq_one_letter_code
_entity_poly.pdbx_strand_id
1 'polypeptide(L)'
;MSKPFKCTSCGGPLEYDGGALTVNCQWCGSSIIVPEELRARPAASWGSGLVDGIFKLQQRAANLQEVARLARSNRKIEAIKLYREIFGVGLEEAKVAVERMAAGEQAEVMVMQSNAPALHQHVFDPQSLARPVKRFALGWVIALLVIVGITVAVGLIIKSAVDRTISRTFSSSSSSSSSSSSASAAPGFASVALKFGSEGIGPGMFKDARNIGVDGEGRIYVGEYLGSGRVQVFDAEGKFITQWTVDPKMPMRQLAADRKGTVYVVQRGVISRFEGASGNPLGKVEYGGGARAYFDDARATPDGGLIAVVNDEDIVRFSASGQPVRTITKSLSQQTGDPERIESVAVDGLGNVYALGDDAVFKFSPDGRFINKFGGAGSEPGQFRAAQAIAVDGQGRIYVSDVKGIQVFDSGGRYLDVFKVDGNVAFGMIFNDKNELIVAARTQVIKYALNK
;
A
#
# COMPACT_ATOMS: atom_id res chain seq x y z
N MET A 1 -9.36 -14.45 -35.45
CA MET A 1 -10.18 -13.47 -36.19
C MET A 1 -9.92 -12.11 -35.59
N SER A 2 -9.39 -11.16 -36.33
CA SER A 2 -9.16 -9.79 -35.88
C SER A 2 -10.51 -9.10 -35.59
N LYS A 3 -10.57 -8.28 -34.56
CA LYS A 3 -11.75 -7.53 -34.17
C LYS A 3 -11.51 -6.05 -34.44
N PRO A 4 -12.34 -5.38 -35.25
CA PRO A 4 -12.16 -3.98 -35.56
C PRO A 4 -12.63 -3.07 -34.43
N PHE A 5 -11.90 -1.98 -34.15
CA PHE A 5 -12.28 -0.90 -33.25
C PHE A 5 -11.70 0.44 -33.76
N LYS A 6 -12.04 1.56 -33.10
CA LYS A 6 -11.57 2.89 -33.52
C LYS A 6 -10.53 3.44 -32.59
N CYS A 7 -9.53 4.12 -33.09
CA CYS A 7 -8.56 4.88 -32.32
C CYS A 7 -9.27 6.00 -31.54
N THR A 8 -9.08 6.04 -30.25
CA THR A 8 -9.67 7.07 -29.36
C THR A 8 -9.04 8.44 -29.54
N SER A 9 -7.84 8.54 -30.16
CA SER A 9 -7.15 9.81 -30.40
C SER A 9 -7.50 10.45 -31.74
N CYS A 10 -7.63 9.67 -32.85
CA CYS A 10 -7.84 10.21 -34.18
C CYS A 10 -9.05 9.63 -34.92
N GLY A 11 -9.77 8.67 -34.31
CA GLY A 11 -10.93 8.01 -34.94
C GLY A 11 -10.60 7.00 -36.05
N GLY A 12 -9.33 6.81 -36.39
CA GLY A 12 -8.88 5.87 -37.43
C GLY A 12 -9.21 4.42 -37.07
N PRO A 13 -9.47 3.55 -38.09
CA PRO A 13 -9.78 2.15 -37.86
C PRO A 13 -8.54 1.39 -37.37
N LEU A 14 -8.70 0.53 -36.38
CA LEU A 14 -7.69 -0.37 -35.85
C LEU A 14 -8.22 -1.80 -35.85
N GLU A 15 -7.31 -2.77 -35.95
CA GLU A 15 -7.63 -4.19 -35.84
C GLU A 15 -6.89 -4.79 -34.63
N TYR A 16 -7.57 -5.66 -33.89
CA TYR A 16 -7.03 -6.36 -32.76
C TYR A 16 -7.00 -7.87 -32.98
N ASP A 17 -5.82 -8.46 -32.85
CA ASP A 17 -5.57 -9.88 -33.12
C ASP A 17 -5.59 -10.76 -31.84
N GLY A 18 -5.74 -10.14 -30.63
CA GLY A 18 -5.89 -10.87 -29.37
C GLY A 18 -4.62 -10.99 -28.53
N GLY A 19 -3.47 -10.45 -28.96
CA GLY A 19 -2.18 -10.69 -28.30
C GLY A 19 -1.73 -9.61 -27.33
N ALA A 20 -2.06 -8.34 -27.56
CA ALA A 20 -1.52 -7.22 -26.80
C ALA A 20 -2.60 -6.38 -26.10
N LEU A 21 -2.29 -5.80 -24.94
CA LEU A 21 -3.21 -4.89 -24.24
C LEU A 21 -3.29 -3.51 -24.90
N THR A 22 -2.28 -3.15 -25.70
CA THR A 22 -2.21 -1.88 -26.43
C THR A 22 -1.88 -2.12 -27.89
N VAL A 23 -2.47 -1.30 -28.78
CA VAL A 23 -2.20 -1.29 -30.21
C VAL A 23 -1.75 0.11 -30.61
N ASN A 24 -0.65 0.22 -31.36
CA ASN A 24 -0.20 1.49 -31.92
C ASN A 24 -1.03 1.87 -33.11
N CYS A 25 -1.62 3.05 -33.07
CA CYS A 25 -2.39 3.56 -34.19
C CYS A 25 -1.49 3.89 -35.39
N GLN A 26 -1.67 3.20 -36.49
CA GLN A 26 -0.90 3.43 -37.74
C GLN A 26 -1.17 4.81 -38.37
N TRP A 27 -2.24 5.50 -37.94
CA TRP A 27 -2.63 6.80 -38.53
C TRP A 27 -2.09 7.98 -37.73
N CYS A 28 -1.98 7.90 -36.38
CA CYS A 28 -1.53 9.01 -35.56
C CYS A 28 -0.37 8.64 -34.62
N GLY A 29 0.13 7.41 -34.64
CA GLY A 29 1.24 6.95 -33.80
C GLY A 29 0.91 6.74 -32.32
N SER A 30 -0.32 7.07 -31.88
CA SER A 30 -0.71 6.92 -30.48
C SER A 30 -0.87 5.45 -30.09
N SER A 31 -0.38 5.06 -28.90
CA SER A 31 -0.68 3.77 -28.30
C SER A 31 -2.08 3.80 -27.69
N ILE A 32 -2.96 2.95 -28.18
CA ILE A 32 -4.36 2.84 -27.79
C ILE A 32 -4.57 1.58 -26.97
N ILE A 33 -5.15 1.70 -25.82
CA ILE A 33 -5.57 0.55 -24.99
C ILE A 33 -6.76 -0.11 -25.67
N VAL A 34 -6.64 -1.40 -25.94
CA VAL A 34 -7.72 -2.19 -26.54
C VAL A 34 -8.92 -2.24 -25.58
N PRO A 35 -10.16 -1.93 -26.04
CA PRO A 35 -11.36 -2.03 -25.22
C PRO A 35 -11.50 -3.41 -24.57
N GLU A 36 -11.98 -3.46 -23.34
CA GLU A 36 -12.01 -4.68 -22.53
C GLU A 36 -12.90 -5.77 -23.14
N GLU A 37 -13.95 -5.38 -23.85
CA GLU A 37 -14.87 -6.28 -24.54
C GLU A 37 -14.20 -7.07 -25.69
N LEU A 38 -13.08 -6.56 -26.19
CA LEU A 38 -12.33 -7.18 -27.28
C LEU A 38 -11.22 -8.11 -26.81
N ARG A 39 -10.81 -8.00 -25.52
CA ARG A 39 -9.74 -8.82 -24.95
C ARG A 39 -10.22 -10.25 -24.71
N ALA A 40 -9.40 -11.24 -25.08
CA ALA A 40 -9.65 -12.62 -24.67
C ALA A 40 -9.40 -12.72 -23.15
N ARG A 41 -10.36 -13.23 -22.37
CA ARG A 41 -10.15 -13.56 -20.96
C ARG A 41 -9.04 -14.62 -20.85
N PRO A 42 -7.93 -14.36 -20.15
CA PRO A 42 -6.94 -15.41 -19.91
C PRO A 42 -7.57 -16.52 -19.10
N ALA A 43 -7.33 -17.77 -19.49
CA ALA A 43 -7.67 -18.92 -18.68
C ALA A 43 -6.97 -18.78 -17.31
N ALA A 44 -7.72 -18.95 -16.22
CA ALA A 44 -7.26 -18.78 -14.85
C ALA A 44 -5.95 -19.56 -14.61
N SER A 45 -4.85 -18.84 -14.36
CA SER A 45 -3.59 -19.46 -13.95
C SER A 45 -3.68 -19.80 -12.45
N TRP A 46 -3.47 -21.04 -12.11
CA TRP A 46 -3.62 -21.65 -10.77
C TRP A 46 -2.58 -21.16 -9.73
N GLY A 47 -1.83 -20.10 -9.97
CA GLY A 47 -0.72 -19.67 -9.11
C GLY A 47 -0.98 -18.45 -8.22
N SER A 48 -1.87 -17.55 -8.60
CA SER A 48 -2.06 -16.26 -7.88
C SER A 48 -2.99 -16.33 -6.66
N GLY A 49 -3.91 -17.26 -6.62
CA GLY A 49 -4.87 -17.40 -5.51
C GLY A 49 -4.26 -17.88 -4.18
N LEU A 50 -3.12 -18.55 -4.20
CA LEU A 50 -2.48 -19.09 -2.99
C LEU A 50 -1.76 -18.03 -2.17
N VAL A 51 -1.12 -17.06 -2.80
CA VAL A 51 -0.36 -16.00 -2.12
C VAL A 51 -1.31 -14.96 -1.51
N ASP A 52 -2.37 -14.59 -2.22
CA ASP A 52 -3.44 -13.73 -1.69
C ASP A 52 -4.21 -14.39 -0.55
N GLY A 53 -4.41 -15.72 -0.63
CA GLY A 53 -5.02 -16.49 0.44
C GLY A 53 -4.18 -16.50 1.72
N ILE A 54 -2.86 -16.64 1.61
CA ILE A 54 -1.94 -16.66 2.75
C ILE A 54 -1.86 -15.28 3.41
N PHE A 55 -1.81 -14.19 2.63
CA PHE A 55 -1.75 -12.83 3.17
C PHE A 55 -3.06 -12.44 3.89
N LYS A 56 -4.21 -12.76 3.30
CA LYS A 56 -5.53 -12.58 3.94
C LYS A 56 -5.68 -13.44 5.19
N LEU A 57 -5.11 -14.64 5.20
CA LEU A 57 -5.09 -15.52 6.38
C LEU A 57 -4.20 -14.96 7.50
N GLN A 58 -3.02 -14.42 7.19
CA GLN A 58 -2.14 -13.79 8.18
C GLN A 58 -2.78 -12.52 8.79
N GLN A 59 -3.43 -11.70 7.99
CA GLN A 59 -4.13 -10.51 8.47
C GLN A 59 -5.35 -10.87 9.34
N ARG A 60 -6.10 -11.89 8.95
CA ARG A 60 -7.22 -12.43 9.77
C ARG A 60 -6.73 -13.05 11.07
N ALA A 61 -5.59 -13.73 11.08
CA ALA A 61 -5.00 -14.31 12.28
C ALA A 61 -4.55 -13.22 13.28
N ALA A 62 -3.93 -12.14 12.81
CA ALA A 62 -3.54 -11.00 13.64
C ALA A 62 -4.76 -10.29 14.27
N ASN A 63 -5.81 -10.11 13.48
CA ASN A 63 -7.06 -9.51 13.95
C ASN A 63 -7.78 -10.40 14.96
N LEU A 64 -7.76 -11.73 14.80
CA LEU A 64 -8.29 -12.69 15.78
C LEU A 64 -7.54 -12.65 17.12
N GLN A 65 -6.22 -12.48 17.08
CA GLN A 65 -5.43 -12.30 18.30
C GLN A 65 -5.83 -11.05 19.08
N GLU A 66 -6.13 -9.95 18.39
CA GLU A 66 -6.60 -8.71 19.01
C GLU A 66 -8.00 -8.87 19.61
N VAL A 67 -8.93 -9.53 18.91
CA VAL A 67 -10.25 -9.87 19.46
C VAL A 67 -10.11 -10.72 20.72
N ALA A 68 -9.27 -11.75 20.71
CA ALA A 68 -9.04 -12.61 21.86
C ALA A 68 -8.39 -11.85 23.04
N ARG A 69 -7.49 -10.90 22.75
CA ARG A 69 -6.88 -10.02 23.75
C ARG A 69 -7.94 -9.12 24.43
N LEU A 70 -8.79 -8.49 23.65
CA LEU A 70 -9.89 -7.65 24.12
C LEU A 70 -10.90 -8.47 24.96
N ALA A 71 -11.24 -9.67 24.49
CA ALA A 71 -12.15 -10.57 25.19
C ALA A 71 -11.62 -10.96 26.60
N ARG A 72 -10.33 -11.29 26.70
CA ARG A 72 -9.67 -11.66 27.98
C ARG A 72 -9.44 -10.46 28.90
N SER A 73 -9.30 -9.25 28.38
CA SER A 73 -9.12 -8.02 29.16
C SER A 73 -10.45 -7.41 29.64
N ASN A 74 -11.53 -8.16 29.64
CA ASN A 74 -12.89 -7.75 30.04
C ASN A 74 -13.51 -6.62 29.19
N ARG A 75 -12.97 -6.36 27.99
CA ARG A 75 -13.47 -5.39 27.01
C ARG A 75 -14.37 -6.06 25.97
N LYS A 76 -15.36 -6.83 26.45
CA LYS A 76 -16.21 -7.69 25.61
C LYS A 76 -16.97 -6.93 24.52
N ILE A 77 -17.45 -5.73 24.80
CA ILE A 77 -18.22 -4.93 23.83
C ILE A 77 -17.34 -4.56 22.63
N GLU A 78 -16.10 -4.17 22.88
CA GLU A 78 -15.15 -3.82 21.82
C GLU A 78 -14.71 -5.05 21.02
N ALA A 79 -14.50 -6.17 21.71
CA ALA A 79 -14.19 -7.45 21.07
C ALA A 79 -15.34 -7.90 20.13
N ILE A 80 -16.60 -7.78 20.56
CA ILE A 80 -17.78 -8.10 19.75
C ILE A 80 -17.89 -7.18 18.53
N LYS A 81 -17.65 -5.87 18.71
CA LYS A 81 -17.67 -4.91 17.61
C LYS A 81 -16.59 -5.24 16.59
N LEU A 82 -15.35 -5.47 17.01
CA LEU A 82 -14.23 -5.82 16.15
C LEU A 82 -14.46 -7.15 15.43
N TYR A 83 -15.00 -8.16 16.11
CA TYR A 83 -15.31 -9.46 15.53
C TYR A 83 -16.36 -9.35 14.39
N ARG A 84 -17.41 -8.54 14.61
CA ARG A 84 -18.42 -8.26 13.60
C ARG A 84 -17.83 -7.54 12.37
N GLU A 85 -16.93 -6.61 12.61
CA GLU A 85 -16.27 -5.84 11.56
C GLU A 85 -15.37 -6.73 10.67
N ILE A 86 -14.66 -7.70 11.28
CA ILE A 86 -13.76 -8.62 10.58
C ILE A 86 -14.51 -9.70 9.78
N PHE A 87 -15.59 -10.25 10.37
CA PHE A 87 -16.26 -11.43 9.82
C PHE A 87 -17.63 -11.15 9.19
N GLY A 88 -18.16 -9.94 9.31
CA GLY A 88 -19.46 -9.56 8.75
C GLY A 88 -20.67 -10.31 9.36
N VAL A 89 -20.52 -10.83 10.59
CA VAL A 89 -21.52 -11.68 11.26
C VAL A 89 -22.50 -10.89 12.12
N GLY A 90 -23.63 -11.51 12.48
CA GLY A 90 -24.65 -10.94 13.35
C GLY A 90 -24.14 -10.67 14.79
N LEU A 91 -24.90 -9.85 15.55
CA LEU A 91 -24.51 -9.48 16.93
C LEU A 91 -24.47 -10.70 17.86
N GLU A 92 -25.45 -11.59 17.76
CA GLU A 92 -25.58 -12.77 18.60
C GLU A 92 -24.44 -13.77 18.35
N GLU A 93 -24.08 -13.96 17.09
CA GLU A 93 -23.00 -14.84 16.65
C GLU A 93 -21.62 -14.33 17.09
N ALA A 94 -21.40 -13.03 16.96
CA ALA A 94 -20.18 -12.36 17.43
C ALA A 94 -20.05 -12.43 18.96
N LYS A 95 -21.17 -12.29 19.70
CA LYS A 95 -21.21 -12.39 21.15
C LYS A 95 -20.80 -13.78 21.62
N VAL A 96 -21.40 -14.83 21.04
CA VAL A 96 -21.07 -16.23 21.38
C VAL A 96 -19.59 -16.54 21.08
N ALA A 97 -19.06 -16.08 19.94
CA ALA A 97 -17.66 -16.28 19.59
C ALA A 97 -16.70 -15.58 20.58
N VAL A 98 -16.98 -14.35 20.95
CA VAL A 98 -16.16 -13.58 21.91
C VAL A 98 -16.24 -14.18 23.32
N GLU A 99 -17.38 -14.66 23.75
CA GLU A 99 -17.52 -15.33 25.05
C GLU A 99 -16.71 -16.62 25.13
N ARG A 100 -16.68 -17.44 24.08
CA ARG A 100 -15.81 -18.63 24.00
C ARG A 100 -14.33 -18.26 24.03
N MET A 101 -13.92 -17.22 23.30
CA MET A 101 -12.54 -16.71 23.34
C MET A 101 -12.15 -16.18 24.72
N ALA A 102 -13.07 -15.58 25.46
CA ALA A 102 -12.85 -15.13 26.81
C ALA A 102 -12.70 -16.29 27.80
N ALA A 103 -13.39 -17.42 27.55
CA ALA A 103 -13.29 -18.64 28.33
C ALA A 103 -12.01 -19.47 28.05
N GLY A 104 -11.20 -19.07 27.06
CA GLY A 104 -9.95 -19.76 26.71
C GLY A 104 -10.13 -20.94 25.74
N GLU A 105 -11.32 -21.15 25.19
CA GLU A 105 -11.56 -22.15 24.16
C GLU A 105 -10.97 -21.70 22.82
N GLN A 106 -10.28 -22.62 22.13
CA GLN A 106 -9.77 -22.33 20.77
C GLN A 106 -10.97 -22.18 19.82
N ALA A 107 -11.11 -21.01 19.21
CA ALA A 107 -12.15 -20.78 18.22
C ALA A 107 -11.86 -21.59 16.95
N GLU A 108 -12.59 -22.68 16.76
CA GLU A 108 -12.69 -23.31 15.44
C GLU A 108 -13.44 -22.33 14.51
N VAL A 109 -12.77 -21.88 13.48
CA VAL A 109 -13.35 -21.00 12.45
C VAL A 109 -14.26 -21.85 11.59
N MET A 110 -15.56 -21.89 11.91
CA MET A 110 -16.57 -22.37 10.97
C MET A 110 -16.70 -21.36 9.83
N VAL A 111 -16.05 -21.63 8.72
CA VAL A 111 -16.31 -20.95 7.45
C VAL A 111 -17.64 -21.49 6.90
N MET A 112 -18.76 -20.86 7.24
CA MET A 112 -20.00 -21.09 6.52
C MET A 112 -19.91 -20.43 5.13
N GLN A 113 -19.71 -21.23 4.11
CA GLN A 113 -19.96 -20.84 2.72
C GLN A 113 -21.49 -20.72 2.53
N SER A 114 -21.95 -19.50 2.31
CA SER A 114 -23.27 -19.30 1.75
C SER A 114 -23.22 -19.54 0.24
N ASN A 115 -24.12 -20.41 -0.24
CA ASN A 115 -24.48 -20.75 -1.61
C ASN A 115 -23.76 -21.94 -2.28
N ALA A 116 -24.27 -23.14 -2.00
CA ALA A 116 -24.34 -24.25 -2.96
C ALA A 116 -25.59 -25.10 -2.70
N PRO A 117 -26.23 -25.69 -3.74
CA PRO A 117 -27.54 -26.30 -3.63
C PRO A 117 -27.50 -27.64 -2.88
N ALA A 118 -28.62 -27.95 -2.23
CA ALA A 118 -28.86 -29.08 -1.36
C ALA A 118 -28.46 -30.46 -1.95
N LEU A 119 -27.59 -31.16 -1.25
CA LEU A 119 -27.40 -32.61 -1.38
C LEU A 119 -27.68 -33.27 -0.03
N HIS A 120 -28.46 -34.33 -0.10
CA HIS A 120 -29.11 -35.10 0.95
C HIS A 120 -28.31 -35.33 2.24
N GLN A 121 -28.99 -35.06 3.37
CA GLN A 121 -28.61 -35.43 4.71
C GLN A 121 -28.54 -36.97 4.88
N HIS A 122 -27.36 -37.50 5.17
CA HIS A 122 -27.23 -38.75 5.90
C HIS A 122 -26.98 -38.42 7.38
N VAL A 123 -27.94 -38.81 8.19
CA VAL A 123 -27.94 -38.73 9.65
C VAL A 123 -26.82 -39.64 10.17
N PHE A 124 -25.80 -39.11 10.82
CA PHE A 124 -24.81 -39.88 11.58
C PHE A 124 -25.23 -39.96 13.04
N ASP A 125 -25.43 -41.20 13.52
CA ASP A 125 -25.75 -41.52 14.90
C ASP A 125 -24.46 -41.48 15.77
N PRO A 126 -24.42 -40.69 16.89
CA PRO A 126 -23.19 -40.52 17.67
C PRO A 126 -22.88 -41.65 18.67
N GLN A 127 -23.62 -42.76 18.72
CA GLN A 127 -23.45 -43.75 19.78
C GLN A 127 -22.56 -44.98 19.45
N SER A 128 -21.89 -45.05 18.30
CA SER A 128 -21.18 -46.29 17.92
C SER A 128 -19.65 -46.29 18.05
N LEU A 129 -18.99 -45.32 18.64
CA LEU A 129 -17.53 -45.30 18.76
C LEU A 129 -17.00 -45.15 20.20
N ALA A 130 -17.36 -46.14 21.05
CA ALA A 130 -16.64 -46.39 22.29
C ALA A 130 -15.79 -47.68 22.17
N ARG A 131 -14.56 -47.55 21.64
CA ARG A 131 -13.49 -48.57 21.79
C ARG A 131 -12.11 -47.90 21.89
N PRO A 132 -11.17 -48.41 22.74
CA PRO A 132 -10.01 -47.65 23.23
C PRO A 132 -8.86 -47.59 22.22
N VAL A 133 -8.43 -46.39 21.92
CA VAL A 133 -7.27 -46.07 21.05
C VAL A 133 -5.98 -46.17 21.88
N LYS A 134 -5.38 -47.36 21.98
CA LYS A 134 -4.03 -47.55 22.57
C LYS A 134 -2.93 -47.93 21.59
N ARG A 135 -3.12 -47.87 20.27
CA ARG A 135 -2.11 -48.29 19.29
C ARG A 135 -1.75 -47.25 18.21
N PHE A 136 -2.26 -46.04 18.23
CA PHE A 136 -1.98 -45.02 17.22
C PHE A 136 -0.86 -44.01 17.58
N ALA A 137 -0.41 -43.94 18.84
CA ALA A 137 0.62 -42.99 19.25
C ALA A 137 2.02 -43.26 18.64
N LEU A 138 2.34 -44.55 18.38
CA LEU A 138 3.66 -44.91 17.86
C LEU A 138 3.83 -44.54 16.38
N GLY A 139 2.76 -44.63 15.59
CA GLY A 139 2.79 -44.26 14.15
C GLY A 139 3.04 -42.80 13.91
N TRP A 140 2.46 -41.93 14.73
CA TRP A 140 2.67 -40.46 14.62
C TRP A 140 4.09 -40.02 15.02
N VAL A 141 4.68 -40.70 16.01
CA VAL A 141 6.08 -40.42 16.41
C VAL A 141 7.04 -40.81 15.29
N ILE A 142 6.81 -41.98 14.65
CA ILE A 142 7.63 -42.43 13.53
C ILE A 142 7.46 -41.49 12.31
N ALA A 143 6.24 -41.06 11.99
CA ALA A 143 5.99 -40.12 10.91
C ALA A 143 6.69 -38.76 11.16
N LEU A 144 6.68 -38.25 12.39
CA LEU A 144 7.33 -37.05 12.77
C LEU A 144 8.86 -37.12 12.69
N LEU A 145 9.43 -38.24 13.11
CA LEU A 145 10.87 -38.52 12.98
C LEU A 145 11.30 -38.65 11.52
N VAL A 146 10.49 -39.24 10.65
CA VAL A 146 10.77 -39.32 9.21
C VAL A 146 10.74 -37.93 8.57
N ILE A 147 9.77 -37.06 8.93
CA ILE A 147 9.70 -35.70 8.41
C ILE A 147 10.91 -34.87 8.88
N VAL A 148 11.30 -34.98 10.14
CA VAL A 148 12.50 -34.30 10.65
C VAL A 148 13.76 -34.82 9.97
N GLY A 149 13.85 -36.14 9.74
CA GLY A 149 14.99 -36.75 9.01
C GLY A 149 15.09 -36.24 7.57
N ILE A 150 13.97 -36.12 6.86
CA ILE A 150 13.95 -35.59 5.49
C ILE A 150 14.34 -34.10 5.46
N THR A 151 13.87 -33.28 6.40
CA THR A 151 14.23 -31.87 6.45
C THR A 151 15.70 -31.64 6.74
N VAL A 152 16.30 -32.43 7.63
CA VAL A 152 17.75 -32.39 7.91
C VAL A 152 18.54 -32.85 6.68
N ALA A 153 18.13 -33.94 6.01
CA ALA A 153 18.80 -34.44 4.80
C ALA A 153 18.75 -33.41 3.66
N VAL A 154 17.61 -32.78 3.42
CA VAL A 154 17.46 -31.71 2.42
C VAL A 154 18.33 -30.49 2.77
N GLY A 155 18.38 -30.09 4.05
CA GLY A 155 19.27 -29.01 4.52
C GLY A 155 20.76 -29.31 4.27
N LEU A 156 21.21 -30.54 4.51
CA LEU A 156 22.59 -30.98 4.24
C LEU A 156 22.91 -31.03 2.74
N ILE A 157 21.95 -31.45 1.90
CA ILE A 157 22.12 -31.48 0.45
C ILE A 157 22.23 -30.04 -0.10
N ILE A 158 21.38 -29.10 0.38
CA ILE A 158 21.44 -27.71 -0.03
C ILE A 158 22.78 -27.09 0.40
N LYS A 159 23.22 -27.32 1.64
CA LYS A 159 24.53 -26.82 2.12
C LYS A 159 25.68 -27.35 1.27
N SER A 160 25.69 -28.63 0.95
CA SER A 160 26.76 -29.24 0.11
C SER A 160 26.72 -28.79 -1.36
N ALA A 161 25.54 -28.37 -1.87
CA ALA A 161 25.39 -27.77 -3.20
C ALA A 161 25.93 -26.33 -3.22
N VAL A 162 25.60 -25.54 -2.18
CA VAL A 162 26.08 -24.15 -2.04
C VAL A 162 27.61 -24.13 -1.88
N ASP A 163 28.19 -24.97 -1.02
CA ASP A 163 29.65 -25.04 -0.81
C ASP A 163 30.39 -25.45 -2.09
N ARG A 164 29.82 -26.35 -2.92
CA ARG A 164 30.42 -26.73 -4.22
C ARG A 164 30.36 -25.60 -5.25
N THR A 165 29.30 -24.77 -5.22
CA THR A 165 29.14 -23.63 -6.12
C THR A 165 30.11 -22.52 -5.75
N ILE A 166 30.27 -22.23 -4.45
CA ILE A 166 31.21 -21.20 -3.95
C ILE A 166 32.67 -21.61 -4.24
N SER A 167 33.02 -22.89 -4.05
CA SER A 167 34.40 -23.39 -4.33
C SER A 167 34.77 -23.38 -5.81
N ARG A 168 33.79 -23.49 -6.72
CA ARG A 168 34.05 -23.41 -8.17
C ARG A 168 34.18 -21.96 -8.68
N THR A 169 33.58 -20.99 -8.01
CA THR A 169 33.71 -19.58 -8.40
C THR A 169 35.00 -18.92 -7.90
N PHE A 170 35.66 -19.48 -6.88
CA PHE A 170 36.92 -18.93 -6.34
C PHE A 170 38.19 -19.54 -6.96
N SER A 171 38.11 -20.58 -7.82
CA SER A 171 39.28 -21.29 -8.36
C SER A 171 39.65 -20.92 -9.80
N SER A 172 39.01 -19.93 -10.41
CA SER A 172 39.29 -19.53 -11.80
C SER A 172 39.44 -18.03 -12.00
N SER A 173 40.33 -17.41 -11.22
CA SER A 173 40.74 -16.04 -11.55
C SER A 173 42.23 -15.82 -11.19
N SER A 174 43.10 -16.36 -12.01
CA SER A 174 44.44 -15.82 -12.16
C SER A 174 44.77 -15.72 -13.65
N SER A 175 45.09 -14.48 -14.03
CA SER A 175 45.72 -14.07 -15.31
C SER A 175 44.80 -13.99 -16.56
N SER A 176 44.20 -12.80 -16.78
CA SER A 176 44.42 -12.07 -18.06
C SER A 176 43.96 -10.62 -17.87
N SER A 177 44.89 -9.71 -17.93
CA SER A 177 44.70 -8.29 -18.07
C SER A 177 44.07 -8.02 -19.45
N SER A 178 42.77 -7.84 -19.50
CA SER A 178 42.07 -7.21 -20.61
C SER A 178 41.34 -5.99 -20.06
N SER A 179 41.78 -4.84 -20.50
CA SER A 179 41.12 -3.55 -20.34
C SER A 179 39.65 -3.62 -20.87
N SER A 180 38.71 -4.00 -20.01
CA SER A 180 37.32 -3.80 -20.31
C SER A 180 36.98 -2.35 -19.97
N SER A 181 36.79 -1.53 -21.00
CA SER A 181 36.06 -0.28 -20.94
C SER A 181 34.76 -0.55 -20.20
N SER A 182 34.65 -0.07 -18.96
CA SER A 182 33.39 0.01 -18.24
C SER A 182 32.46 0.87 -19.09
N ALA A 183 31.57 0.26 -19.85
CA ALA A 183 30.42 0.93 -20.37
C ALA A 183 29.67 1.46 -19.13
N SER A 184 29.72 2.78 -18.90
CA SER A 184 28.92 3.46 -17.90
C SER A 184 27.46 3.11 -18.21
N ALA A 185 26.85 2.28 -17.38
CA ALA A 185 25.41 2.06 -17.48
C ALA A 185 24.75 3.45 -17.47
N ALA A 186 23.83 3.70 -18.39
CA ALA A 186 23.09 4.95 -18.44
C ALA A 186 22.56 5.22 -17.04
N PRO A 187 22.69 6.47 -16.51
CA PRO A 187 22.19 6.78 -15.17
C PRO A 187 20.72 6.42 -15.11
N GLY A 188 20.32 5.61 -14.10
CA GLY A 188 18.91 5.26 -13.87
C GLY A 188 18.05 6.51 -13.71
N PHE A 189 16.74 6.37 -13.75
CA PHE A 189 15.77 7.47 -13.69
C PHE A 189 15.96 8.37 -12.46
N ALA A 190 16.39 7.81 -11.35
CA ALA A 190 16.66 8.51 -10.10
C ALA A 190 17.96 8.02 -9.45
N SER A 191 18.67 8.91 -8.77
CA SER A 191 19.85 8.61 -7.98
C SER A 191 19.66 9.07 -6.54
N VAL A 192 20.22 8.34 -5.57
CA VAL A 192 20.18 8.72 -4.15
C VAL A 192 21.06 9.95 -3.95
N ALA A 193 20.44 11.08 -3.58
CA ALA A 193 21.13 12.33 -3.26
C ALA A 193 21.47 12.42 -1.77
N LEU A 194 20.60 11.89 -0.90
CA LEU A 194 20.77 11.92 0.55
C LEU A 194 20.04 10.73 1.16
N LYS A 195 20.60 10.18 2.24
CA LYS A 195 19.98 9.14 3.04
C LYS A 195 20.28 9.39 4.52
N PHE A 196 19.26 9.38 5.34
CA PHE A 196 19.42 9.55 6.78
C PHE A 196 18.40 8.71 7.55
N GLY A 197 18.63 8.56 8.84
CA GLY A 197 17.86 7.70 9.71
C GLY A 197 18.42 6.30 9.86
N SER A 198 18.04 5.65 10.93
CA SER A 198 18.38 4.27 11.26
C SER A 198 17.30 3.67 12.14
N GLU A 199 17.30 2.36 12.34
CA GLU A 199 16.35 1.70 13.23
C GLU A 199 16.60 2.09 14.69
N GLY A 200 15.55 2.51 15.41
CA GLY A 200 15.64 2.85 16.82
C GLY A 200 14.60 3.85 17.30
N ILE A 201 14.82 4.39 18.53
CA ILE A 201 13.91 5.31 19.23
C ILE A 201 14.54 6.68 19.55
N GLY A 202 15.83 6.86 19.27
CA GLY A 202 16.55 8.12 19.51
C GLY A 202 16.25 9.19 18.45
N PRO A 203 16.79 10.42 18.64
CA PRO A 203 16.77 11.45 17.62
C PRO A 203 17.42 10.95 16.32
N GLY A 204 16.73 11.16 15.18
CA GLY A 204 17.18 10.66 13.89
C GLY A 204 17.01 9.16 13.67
N MET A 205 16.35 8.44 14.58
CA MET A 205 16.09 7.01 14.47
C MET A 205 14.58 6.76 14.33
N PHE A 206 14.19 5.72 13.59
CA PHE A 206 12.80 5.38 13.31
C PHE A 206 12.52 3.89 13.52
N LYS A 207 11.33 3.56 14.03
CA LYS A 207 10.79 2.19 14.03
C LYS A 207 9.93 1.93 12.81
N ASP A 208 9.06 2.88 12.46
CA ASP A 208 8.11 2.73 11.38
C ASP A 208 7.71 4.11 10.79
N ALA A 209 8.71 4.80 10.19
CA ALA A 209 8.49 6.05 9.46
C ALA A 209 7.69 5.77 8.18
N ARG A 210 6.46 6.28 8.12
CA ARG A 210 5.58 6.14 6.94
C ARG A 210 5.09 7.46 6.41
N ASN A 211 5.08 8.49 7.23
CA ASN A 211 4.50 9.78 6.92
C ASN A 211 5.59 10.81 6.72
N ILE A 212 5.45 11.64 5.70
CA ILE A 212 6.44 12.67 5.36
C ILE A 212 5.78 13.93 4.84
N GLY A 213 6.29 15.08 5.28
CA GLY A 213 5.91 16.40 4.79
C GLY A 213 7.14 17.28 4.65
N VAL A 214 7.07 18.29 3.79
CA VAL A 214 8.13 19.27 3.58
C VAL A 214 7.50 20.64 3.52
N ASP A 215 8.09 21.63 4.20
CA ASP A 215 7.64 23.01 4.15
C ASP A 215 8.43 23.87 3.16
N GLY A 216 8.08 25.15 3.06
CA GLY A 216 8.72 26.09 2.14
C GLY A 216 10.15 26.50 2.53
N GLU A 217 10.60 26.21 3.75
CA GLU A 217 11.98 26.38 4.19
C GLU A 217 12.83 25.13 3.96
N GLY A 218 12.20 24.05 3.45
CA GLY A 218 12.85 22.77 3.19
C GLY A 218 12.99 21.88 4.43
N ARG A 219 12.35 22.21 5.57
CA ARG A 219 12.30 21.32 6.73
C ARG A 219 11.48 20.09 6.40
N ILE A 220 12.01 18.94 6.79
CA ILE A 220 11.43 17.63 6.55
C ILE A 220 10.79 17.14 7.85
N TYR A 221 9.49 16.85 7.80
CA TYR A 221 8.71 16.32 8.91
C TYR A 221 8.47 14.85 8.68
N VAL A 222 8.88 14.01 9.60
CA VAL A 222 8.76 12.54 9.49
C VAL A 222 7.93 12.02 10.64
N GLY A 223 6.80 11.38 10.33
CA GLY A 223 5.87 10.80 11.28
C GLY A 223 5.96 9.28 11.33
N GLU A 224 5.96 8.71 12.53
CA GLU A 224 5.90 7.27 12.75
C GLU A 224 4.44 6.79 12.78
N TYR A 225 4.15 5.69 12.08
CA TYR A 225 2.80 5.15 11.96
C TYR A 225 2.27 4.59 13.28
N LEU A 226 3.06 3.78 13.98
CA LEU A 226 2.67 3.11 15.22
C LEU A 226 3.60 3.44 16.39
N GLY A 227 3.03 3.46 17.60
CA GLY A 227 3.73 3.25 18.86
C GLY A 227 4.18 4.49 19.61
N SER A 228 4.58 5.58 18.96
CA SER A 228 5.12 6.75 19.68
C SER A 228 4.33 8.03 19.43
N GLY A 229 3.54 8.11 18.35
CA GLY A 229 2.95 9.36 17.89
C GLY A 229 3.99 10.43 17.58
N ARG A 230 5.24 10.04 17.33
CA ARG A 230 6.38 10.93 17.21
C ARG A 230 6.45 11.53 15.83
N VAL A 231 6.67 12.84 15.78
CA VAL A 231 7.06 13.59 14.59
C VAL A 231 8.45 14.12 14.82
N GLN A 232 9.39 13.79 13.95
CA GLN A 232 10.74 14.31 13.97
C GLN A 232 10.92 15.32 12.85
N VAL A 233 11.64 16.39 13.13
CA VAL A 233 11.89 17.52 12.23
C VAL A 233 13.38 17.57 11.88
N PHE A 234 13.66 17.66 10.59
CA PHE A 234 15.02 17.71 10.04
C PHE A 234 15.16 18.93 9.14
N ASP A 235 16.39 19.41 8.97
CA ASP A 235 16.70 20.37 7.91
C ASP A 235 16.74 19.71 6.52
N ALA A 236 16.97 20.50 5.49
CA ALA A 236 17.03 20.03 4.10
C ALA A 236 18.19 19.05 3.86
N GLU A 237 19.21 19.05 4.68
CA GLU A 237 20.38 18.19 4.67
C GLU A 237 20.20 16.91 5.51
N GLY A 238 18.99 16.71 6.10
CA GLY A 238 18.66 15.54 6.90
C GLY A 238 19.24 15.55 8.33
N LYS A 239 19.71 16.69 8.81
CA LYS A 239 20.16 16.84 10.19
C LYS A 239 18.97 17.03 11.11
N PHE A 240 18.92 16.29 12.21
CA PHE A 240 17.89 16.41 13.22
C PHE A 240 17.85 17.81 13.85
N ILE A 241 16.66 18.41 13.91
CA ILE A 241 16.40 19.70 14.55
C ILE A 241 15.69 19.49 15.89
N THR A 242 14.51 18.88 15.86
CA THR A 242 13.65 18.68 17.03
C THR A 242 12.67 17.53 16.82
N GLN A 243 11.91 17.26 17.85
CA GLN A 243 10.78 16.31 17.78
C GLN A 243 9.67 16.72 18.72
N TRP A 244 8.45 16.31 18.38
CA TRP A 244 7.26 16.44 19.22
C TRP A 244 6.35 15.24 19.04
N THR A 245 5.27 15.13 19.80
CA THR A 245 4.39 13.96 19.80
C THR A 245 2.93 14.36 19.68
N VAL A 246 2.18 13.53 18.96
CA VAL A 246 0.71 13.51 18.97
C VAL A 246 0.21 12.34 19.81
N ASP A 247 -1.07 11.96 19.75
CA ASP A 247 -1.60 10.85 20.56
C ASP A 247 -0.83 9.53 20.26
N PRO A 248 0.01 9.02 21.18
CA PRO A 248 0.81 7.83 20.96
C PRO A 248 -0.01 6.53 20.94
N LYS A 249 -1.27 6.58 21.39
CA LYS A 249 -2.16 5.41 21.44
C LYS A 249 -2.84 5.13 20.11
N MET A 250 -2.72 6.04 19.18
CA MET A 250 -3.40 5.97 17.88
C MET A 250 -2.40 6.01 16.73
N PRO A 251 -2.61 5.19 15.69
CA PRO A 251 -1.77 5.26 14.50
C PRO A 251 -1.90 6.63 13.84
N MET A 252 -0.77 7.18 13.40
CA MET A 252 -0.71 8.35 12.53
C MET A 252 -0.96 7.89 11.09
N ARG A 253 -2.17 8.08 10.60
CA ARG A 253 -2.53 7.63 9.24
C ARG A 253 -1.81 8.45 8.18
N GLN A 254 -1.73 9.77 8.39
CA GLN A 254 -1.09 10.68 7.45
C GLN A 254 -0.49 11.88 8.17
N LEU A 255 0.56 12.44 7.55
CA LEU A 255 1.15 13.73 7.87
C LEU A 255 1.39 14.51 6.59
N ALA A 256 0.99 15.77 6.57
CA ALA A 256 1.32 16.72 5.51
C ALA A 256 1.87 18.00 6.12
N ALA A 257 2.67 18.75 5.38
CA ALA A 257 3.11 20.09 5.78
C ALA A 257 2.79 21.08 4.66
N ASP A 258 2.35 22.29 5.02
CA ASP A 258 2.21 23.38 4.06
C ASP A 258 3.51 24.20 3.98
N ARG A 259 3.57 25.09 2.99
CA ARG A 259 4.75 25.93 2.76
C ARG A 259 5.06 26.90 3.91
N LYS A 260 4.09 27.18 4.81
CA LYS A 260 4.25 28.06 5.97
C LYS A 260 4.74 27.31 7.21
N GLY A 261 4.90 25.99 7.12
CA GLY A 261 5.33 25.13 8.22
C GLY A 261 4.20 24.70 9.15
N THR A 262 2.93 24.80 8.72
CA THR A 262 1.83 24.14 9.43
C THR A 262 1.85 22.66 9.09
N VAL A 263 1.88 21.83 10.10
CA VAL A 263 1.80 20.35 9.96
C VAL A 263 0.38 19.89 10.26
N TYR A 264 -0.16 19.11 9.34
CA TYR A 264 -1.48 18.47 9.42
C TYR A 264 -1.28 16.99 9.73
N VAL A 265 -1.91 16.50 10.80
CA VAL A 265 -1.82 15.11 11.21
C VAL A 265 -3.20 14.48 11.21
N VAL A 266 -3.35 13.37 10.50
CA VAL A 266 -4.59 12.57 10.45
C VAL A 266 -4.51 11.45 11.47
N GLN A 267 -5.36 11.53 12.49
CA GLN A 267 -5.54 10.48 13.51
C GLN A 267 -7.03 10.38 13.88
N ARG A 268 -7.56 9.18 14.06
CA ARG A 268 -8.98 8.95 14.44
C ARG A 268 -10.00 9.63 13.53
N GLY A 269 -9.71 9.79 12.25
CA GLY A 269 -10.59 10.50 11.33
C GLY A 269 -10.65 12.00 11.55
N VAL A 270 -9.69 12.59 12.25
CA VAL A 270 -9.57 14.03 12.50
C VAL A 270 -8.26 14.54 11.93
N ILE A 271 -8.28 15.68 11.27
CA ILE A 271 -7.09 16.41 10.87
C ILE A 271 -6.80 17.47 11.94
N SER A 272 -5.73 17.27 12.70
CA SER A 272 -5.21 18.23 13.67
C SER A 272 -4.09 19.05 13.05
N ARG A 273 -4.01 20.35 13.36
CA ARG A 273 -2.99 21.29 12.87
C ARG A 273 -2.00 21.61 13.97
N PHE A 274 -0.73 21.68 13.62
CA PHE A 274 0.36 21.99 14.53
C PHE A 274 1.33 22.99 13.90
N GLU A 275 1.96 23.82 14.71
CA GLU A 275 3.16 24.53 14.30
C GLU A 275 4.30 23.52 14.14
N GLY A 276 4.84 23.38 12.94
CA GLY A 276 5.75 22.29 12.62
C GLY A 276 7.05 22.31 13.43
N ALA A 277 7.59 23.48 13.71
CA ALA A 277 8.85 23.63 14.44
C ALA A 277 8.72 23.27 15.94
N SER A 278 7.57 23.53 16.56
CA SER A 278 7.38 23.37 18.00
C SER A 278 6.42 22.22 18.40
N GLY A 279 5.52 21.84 17.46
CA GLY A 279 4.43 20.93 17.76
C GLY A 279 3.28 21.58 18.54
N ASN A 280 3.25 22.90 18.65
CA ASN A 280 2.15 23.61 19.32
C ASN A 280 0.85 23.39 18.52
N PRO A 281 -0.27 23.03 19.19
CA PRO A 281 -1.53 22.79 18.50
C PRO A 281 -2.14 24.12 17.97
N LEU A 282 -2.55 24.09 16.71
CA LEU A 282 -3.23 25.20 16.01
C LEU A 282 -4.73 24.93 15.79
N GLY A 283 -5.29 23.88 16.43
CA GLY A 283 -6.67 23.47 16.29
C GLY A 283 -6.86 22.37 15.24
N LYS A 284 -8.07 22.22 14.73
CA LYS A 284 -8.46 21.16 13.79
C LYS A 284 -8.96 21.75 12.48
N VAL A 285 -9.02 20.93 11.45
CA VAL A 285 -9.74 21.23 10.22
C VAL A 285 -11.21 20.90 10.45
N GLU A 286 -12.05 21.91 10.31
CA GLU A 286 -13.51 21.74 10.47
C GLU A 286 -14.14 21.41 9.11
N TYR A 287 -15.04 20.40 9.12
CA TYR A 287 -15.79 20.01 7.94
C TYR A 287 -17.22 19.63 8.31
N GLY A 288 -18.17 20.43 7.83
CA GLY A 288 -19.59 20.25 8.12
C GLY A 288 -20.34 19.27 7.21
N GLY A 289 -19.65 18.42 6.49
CA GLY A 289 -20.19 17.53 5.43
C GLY A 289 -21.00 16.34 5.92
N GLY A 290 -21.75 16.46 7.01
CA GLY A 290 -22.64 15.40 7.52
C GLY A 290 -22.26 14.92 8.92
N ALA A 291 -23.05 13.99 9.45
CA ALA A 291 -23.05 13.62 10.87
C ALA A 291 -21.74 13.00 11.39
N ARG A 292 -20.83 12.53 10.52
CA ARG A 292 -19.50 11.98 10.90
C ARG A 292 -18.58 11.94 9.70
N ALA A 293 -17.94 13.07 9.35
CA ALA A 293 -16.81 13.04 8.46
C ALA A 293 -15.63 12.32 9.14
N TYR A 294 -15.10 11.29 8.50
CA TYR A 294 -13.90 10.57 8.93
C TYR A 294 -12.82 10.81 7.89
N PHE A 295 -11.74 11.48 8.28
CA PHE A 295 -10.63 11.77 7.39
C PHE A 295 -9.66 10.59 7.31
N ASP A 296 -9.33 10.16 6.09
CA ASP A 296 -8.44 9.03 5.81
C ASP A 296 -7.06 9.45 5.35
N ASP A 297 -6.98 10.45 4.48
CA ASP A 297 -5.73 11.06 3.98
C ASP A 297 -5.87 12.59 3.90
N ALA A 298 -4.76 13.29 3.90
CA ALA A 298 -4.70 14.73 3.69
C ALA A 298 -3.35 15.15 3.09
N ARG A 299 -3.39 16.08 2.12
CA ARG A 299 -2.20 16.67 1.49
C ARG A 299 -2.34 18.18 1.40
N ALA A 300 -1.27 18.89 1.70
CA ALA A 300 -1.20 20.31 1.43
C ALA A 300 -1.15 20.56 -0.09
N THR A 301 -1.86 21.58 -0.55
CA THR A 301 -1.90 21.95 -1.96
C THR A 301 -0.95 23.12 -2.25
N PRO A 302 -0.42 23.28 -3.49
CA PRO A 302 0.52 24.34 -3.84
C PRO A 302 -0.01 25.76 -3.57
N ASP A 303 -1.32 25.97 -3.64
CA ASP A 303 -2.00 27.24 -3.35
C ASP A 303 -2.21 27.52 -1.84
N GLY A 304 -1.64 26.68 -0.98
CA GLY A 304 -1.69 26.81 0.48
C GLY A 304 -2.98 26.28 1.11
N GLY A 305 -3.83 25.59 0.34
CA GLY A 305 -4.99 24.87 0.83
C GLY A 305 -4.66 23.45 1.26
N LEU A 306 -5.71 22.63 1.39
CA LEU A 306 -5.60 21.21 1.74
C LEU A 306 -6.53 20.41 0.84
N ILE A 307 -6.13 19.21 0.46
CA ILE A 307 -7.02 18.19 -0.07
C ILE A 307 -7.07 17.03 0.92
N ALA A 308 -8.26 16.49 1.16
CA ALA A 308 -8.46 15.42 2.12
C ALA A 308 -9.39 14.34 1.54
N VAL A 309 -9.12 13.09 1.92
CA VAL A 309 -10.02 11.96 1.70
C VAL A 309 -10.94 11.83 2.91
N VAL A 310 -12.23 11.68 2.65
CA VAL A 310 -13.27 11.57 3.67
C VAL A 310 -14.09 10.31 3.40
N ASN A 311 -14.32 9.50 4.44
CA ASN A 311 -15.14 8.30 4.37
C ASN A 311 -14.70 7.34 3.24
N ASP A 312 -13.39 7.10 3.16
CA ASP A 312 -12.72 6.21 2.22
C ASP A 312 -12.69 6.67 0.74
N GLU A 313 -13.65 7.44 0.22
CA GLU A 313 -13.69 7.76 -1.21
C GLU A 313 -14.12 9.19 -1.59
N ASP A 314 -14.62 9.98 -0.66
CA ASP A 314 -14.94 11.38 -0.94
C ASP A 314 -13.67 12.24 -0.90
N ILE A 315 -13.46 13.10 -1.90
CA ILE A 315 -12.31 14.01 -1.93
C ILE A 315 -12.80 15.43 -1.68
N VAL A 316 -12.31 16.06 -0.61
CA VAL A 316 -12.67 17.42 -0.23
C VAL A 316 -11.47 18.34 -0.38
N ARG A 317 -11.63 19.42 -1.14
CA ARG A 317 -10.64 20.51 -1.22
C ARG A 317 -11.02 21.62 -0.26
N PHE A 318 -10.04 22.07 0.52
CA PHE A 318 -10.14 23.22 1.42
C PHE A 318 -9.29 24.36 0.88
N SER A 319 -9.77 25.58 1.04
CA SER A 319 -8.97 26.78 0.78
C SER A 319 -7.85 26.97 1.81
N ALA A 320 -6.94 27.91 1.57
CA ALA A 320 -5.90 28.29 2.52
C ALA A 320 -6.44 28.82 3.87
N SER A 321 -7.71 29.27 3.91
CA SER A 321 -8.41 29.64 5.14
C SER A 321 -9.06 28.46 5.86
N GLY A 322 -8.95 27.22 5.32
CA GLY A 322 -9.51 26.00 5.90
C GLY A 322 -11.00 25.78 5.60
N GLN A 323 -11.60 26.57 4.69
CA GLN A 323 -13.00 26.39 4.28
C GLN A 323 -13.11 25.37 3.16
N PRO A 324 -14.09 24.43 3.21
CA PRO A 324 -14.32 23.50 2.12
C PRO A 324 -14.82 24.27 0.88
N VAL A 325 -14.15 24.09 -0.25
CA VAL A 325 -14.47 24.78 -1.50
C VAL A 325 -15.00 23.84 -2.58
N ARG A 326 -14.70 22.56 -2.45
CA ARG A 326 -15.18 21.53 -3.40
C ARG A 326 -15.18 20.15 -2.78
N THR A 327 -16.18 19.35 -3.16
CA THR A 327 -16.25 17.92 -2.82
C THR A 327 -16.50 17.10 -4.10
N ILE A 328 -15.74 16.03 -4.27
CA ILE A 328 -15.97 14.96 -5.25
C ILE A 328 -16.48 13.77 -4.45
N THR A 329 -17.78 13.52 -4.52
CA THR A 329 -18.40 12.41 -3.78
C THR A 329 -18.25 11.11 -4.56
N LYS A 330 -18.04 10.01 -3.84
CA LYS A 330 -17.89 8.66 -4.43
C LYS A 330 -16.94 8.65 -5.62
N SER A 331 -15.78 9.30 -5.45
CA SER A 331 -14.88 9.65 -6.56
C SER A 331 -14.43 8.44 -7.38
N LEU A 332 -14.19 7.30 -6.75
CA LEU A 332 -13.77 6.07 -7.40
C LEU A 332 -14.97 5.21 -7.80
N SER A 333 -15.91 4.97 -6.90
CA SER A 333 -17.08 4.10 -7.16
C SER A 333 -17.99 4.61 -8.28
N GLN A 334 -18.05 5.92 -8.51
CA GLN A 334 -18.73 6.47 -9.69
C GLN A 334 -18.05 6.08 -11.02
N GLN A 335 -16.76 5.73 -10.99
CA GLN A 335 -16.00 5.38 -12.19
C GLN A 335 -15.91 3.86 -12.40
N THR A 336 -15.99 3.09 -11.32
CA THR A 336 -15.82 1.63 -11.34
C THR A 336 -17.13 0.87 -11.25
N GLY A 337 -18.16 1.49 -10.64
CA GLY A 337 -19.43 0.84 -10.31
C GLY A 337 -19.40 0.06 -8.99
N ASP A 338 -18.23 -0.16 -8.41
CA ASP A 338 -18.03 -0.90 -7.17
C ASP A 338 -17.43 0.00 -6.08
N PRO A 339 -17.73 -0.23 -4.78
CA PRO A 339 -17.07 0.47 -3.69
C PRO A 339 -15.56 0.26 -3.74
N GLU A 340 -14.82 1.35 -3.74
CA GLU A 340 -13.37 1.35 -3.83
C GLU A 340 -12.82 2.40 -2.85
N ARG A 341 -11.70 2.09 -2.21
CA ARG A 341 -11.09 2.96 -1.22
C ARG A 341 -9.92 3.72 -1.81
N ILE A 342 -9.77 4.98 -1.40
CA ILE A 342 -8.57 5.77 -1.70
C ILE A 342 -7.50 5.45 -0.66
N GLU A 343 -6.35 4.93 -1.12
CA GLU A 343 -5.18 4.70 -0.28
C GLU A 343 -4.35 5.96 -0.07
N SER A 344 -4.25 6.80 -1.09
CA SER A 344 -3.49 8.06 -1.03
C SER A 344 -3.92 9.04 -2.12
N VAL A 345 -3.75 10.33 -1.87
CA VAL A 345 -4.01 11.39 -2.86
C VAL A 345 -2.76 12.23 -3.12
N ALA A 346 -2.70 12.82 -4.32
CA ALA A 346 -1.70 13.82 -4.69
C ALA A 346 -2.34 14.93 -5.53
N VAL A 347 -1.69 16.09 -5.58
CA VAL A 347 -2.13 17.25 -6.37
C VAL A 347 -0.95 17.78 -7.17
N ASP A 348 -1.13 18.04 -8.46
CA ASP A 348 -0.10 18.69 -9.29
C ASP A 348 -0.15 20.22 -9.19
N GLY A 349 0.84 20.87 -9.81
CA GLY A 349 0.92 22.34 -9.85
C GLY A 349 -0.24 23.04 -10.56
N LEU A 350 -1.02 22.32 -11.37
CA LEU A 350 -2.22 22.82 -12.04
C LEU A 350 -3.49 22.62 -11.23
N GLY A 351 -3.38 21.93 -10.08
CA GLY A 351 -4.49 21.60 -9.20
C GLY A 351 -5.28 20.33 -9.61
N ASN A 352 -4.79 19.52 -10.56
CA ASN A 352 -5.38 18.23 -10.82
C ASN A 352 -5.15 17.30 -9.63
N VAL A 353 -6.15 16.49 -9.33
CA VAL A 353 -6.14 15.54 -8.21
C VAL A 353 -5.91 14.13 -8.74
N TYR A 354 -5.03 13.42 -8.09
CA TYR A 354 -4.73 12.01 -8.36
C TYR A 354 -5.10 11.20 -7.14
N ALA A 355 -6.07 10.31 -7.27
CA ALA A 355 -6.50 9.39 -6.22
C ALA A 355 -5.98 8.00 -6.53
N LEU A 356 -5.15 7.47 -5.64
CA LEU A 356 -4.66 6.10 -5.71
C LEU A 356 -5.67 5.19 -5.00
N GLY A 357 -6.31 4.30 -5.76
CA GLY A 357 -7.09 3.20 -5.23
C GLY A 357 -6.23 1.97 -5.00
N ASP A 358 -6.85 0.82 -4.78
CA ASP A 358 -6.15 -0.45 -4.49
C ASP A 358 -5.17 -0.85 -5.61
N ASP A 359 -5.55 -0.65 -6.86
CA ASP A 359 -4.79 -1.10 -8.04
C ASP A 359 -4.68 -0.08 -9.18
N ALA A 360 -5.28 1.10 -9.04
CA ALA A 360 -5.29 2.10 -10.11
C ALA A 360 -5.22 3.53 -9.57
N VAL A 361 -4.81 4.45 -10.42
CA VAL A 361 -4.84 5.88 -10.20
C VAL A 361 -5.96 6.51 -11.01
N PHE A 362 -6.77 7.33 -10.35
CA PHE A 362 -7.85 8.10 -10.94
C PHE A 362 -7.47 9.57 -10.95
N LYS A 363 -7.51 10.20 -12.11
CA LYS A 363 -7.18 11.60 -12.29
C LYS A 363 -8.43 12.44 -12.44
N PHE A 364 -8.50 13.55 -11.69
CA PHE A 364 -9.57 14.53 -11.75
C PHE A 364 -9.00 15.92 -12.04
N SER A 365 -9.75 16.73 -12.77
CA SER A 365 -9.43 18.14 -12.99
C SER A 365 -9.63 18.98 -11.72
N PRO A 366 -9.12 20.21 -11.65
CA PRO A 366 -9.29 21.09 -10.50
C PRO A 366 -10.76 21.38 -10.16
N ASP A 367 -11.67 21.30 -11.14
CA ASP A 367 -13.11 21.43 -10.98
C ASP A 367 -13.80 20.10 -10.62
N GLY A 368 -13.04 19.03 -10.38
CA GLY A 368 -13.54 17.73 -9.89
C GLY A 368 -14.10 16.80 -10.95
N ARG A 369 -13.91 17.10 -12.25
CA ARG A 369 -14.33 16.19 -13.33
C ARG A 369 -13.31 15.06 -13.49
N PHE A 370 -13.79 13.85 -13.67
CA PHE A 370 -12.96 12.71 -14.01
C PHE A 370 -12.27 12.92 -15.37
N ILE A 371 -10.96 12.67 -15.44
CA ILE A 371 -10.16 12.81 -16.67
C ILE A 371 -9.84 11.42 -17.22
N ASN A 372 -9.14 10.60 -16.45
CA ASN A 372 -8.76 9.24 -16.84
C ASN A 372 -8.42 8.35 -15.63
N LYS A 373 -8.31 7.05 -15.92
CA LYS A 373 -7.81 6.01 -15.00
C LYS A 373 -6.65 5.29 -15.67
N PHE A 374 -5.60 4.98 -14.91
CA PHE A 374 -4.48 4.16 -15.36
C PHE A 374 -3.98 3.25 -14.24
N GLY A 375 -3.19 2.24 -14.59
CA GLY A 375 -2.77 1.19 -13.66
C GLY A 375 -3.54 -0.10 -13.91
N GLY A 376 -3.89 -0.79 -12.85
CA GLY A 376 -4.58 -2.07 -12.81
C GLY A 376 -3.82 -3.09 -11.97
N ALA A 377 -4.52 -4.09 -11.43
CA ALA A 377 -3.92 -5.15 -10.65
C ALA A 377 -2.97 -6.01 -11.50
N GLY A 378 -1.74 -6.24 -11.02
CA GLY A 378 -0.83 -7.14 -11.72
C GLY A 378 0.64 -6.88 -11.47
N SER A 379 1.47 -7.61 -12.24
CA SER A 379 2.94 -7.57 -12.12
C SER A 379 3.63 -6.93 -13.33
N GLU A 380 2.90 -6.63 -14.40
CA GLU A 380 3.46 -6.00 -15.58
C GLU A 380 3.82 -4.52 -15.33
N PRO A 381 4.70 -3.92 -16.14
CA PRO A 381 4.96 -2.48 -16.08
C PRO A 381 3.67 -1.66 -16.15
N GLY A 382 3.50 -0.72 -15.23
CA GLY A 382 2.29 0.09 -15.13
C GLY A 382 1.12 -0.55 -14.36
N GLN A 383 1.24 -1.80 -13.92
CA GLN A 383 0.28 -2.45 -13.02
C GLN A 383 0.79 -2.42 -11.57
N PHE A 384 -0.12 -2.47 -10.59
CA PHE A 384 0.21 -2.36 -9.18
C PHE A 384 -0.03 -3.65 -8.40
N ARG A 385 0.81 -3.85 -7.38
CA ARG A 385 0.65 -4.86 -6.34
C ARG A 385 0.86 -4.19 -4.99
N ALA A 386 -0.22 -3.98 -4.25
CA ALA A 386 -0.21 -3.29 -2.97
C ALA A 386 0.42 -1.88 -3.07
N ALA A 387 -0.15 -1.03 -3.92
CA ALA A 387 0.23 0.38 -4.00
C ALA A 387 0.05 1.08 -2.64
N GLN A 388 0.98 1.96 -2.26
CA GLN A 388 1.03 2.56 -0.92
C GLN A 388 0.95 4.08 -0.94
N ALA A 389 1.64 4.73 -1.86
CA ALA A 389 1.75 6.18 -1.89
C ALA A 389 1.84 6.70 -3.31
N ILE A 390 1.37 7.93 -3.50
CA ILE A 390 1.43 8.65 -4.78
C ILE A 390 2.01 10.04 -4.55
N ALA A 391 2.84 10.50 -5.48
CA ALA A 391 3.35 11.87 -5.55
C ALA A 391 3.42 12.35 -7.00
N VAL A 392 3.37 13.66 -7.21
CA VAL A 392 3.48 14.28 -8.54
C VAL A 392 4.60 15.30 -8.50
N ASP A 393 5.48 15.29 -9.50
CA ASP A 393 6.60 16.23 -9.59
C ASP A 393 6.22 17.55 -10.28
N GLY A 394 7.15 18.50 -10.29
CA GLY A 394 6.95 19.80 -10.92
C GLY A 394 6.76 19.76 -12.45
N GLN A 395 7.02 18.63 -13.09
CA GLN A 395 6.81 18.40 -14.53
C GLN A 395 5.49 17.65 -14.82
N GLY A 396 4.73 17.31 -13.77
CA GLY A 396 3.47 16.58 -13.86
C GLY A 396 3.66 15.07 -14.04
N ARG A 397 4.86 14.51 -13.82
CA ARG A 397 5.07 13.07 -13.78
C ARG A 397 4.55 12.51 -12.48
N ILE A 398 3.96 11.32 -12.55
CA ILE A 398 3.28 10.68 -11.43
C ILE A 398 4.15 9.52 -10.95
N TYR A 399 4.35 9.44 -9.64
CA TYR A 399 5.15 8.44 -8.96
C TYR A 399 4.25 7.63 -8.04
N VAL A 400 4.21 6.32 -8.24
CA VAL A 400 3.40 5.39 -7.41
C VAL A 400 4.31 4.34 -6.82
N SER A 401 4.32 4.23 -5.49
CA SER A 401 5.07 3.18 -4.81
C SER A 401 4.25 1.90 -4.68
N ASP A 402 4.88 0.78 -4.96
CA ASP A 402 4.35 -0.55 -4.70
C ASP A 402 5.49 -1.51 -4.27
N VAL A 403 5.20 -2.82 -4.18
CA VAL A 403 6.22 -3.83 -3.82
C VAL A 403 7.36 -3.97 -4.84
N LYS A 404 7.21 -3.46 -6.05
CA LYS A 404 8.25 -3.48 -7.10
C LYS A 404 9.25 -2.32 -6.95
N GLY A 405 8.84 -1.25 -6.29
CA GLY A 405 9.57 -0.01 -6.15
C GLY A 405 8.69 1.19 -6.43
N ILE A 406 9.25 2.27 -6.94
CA ILE A 406 8.51 3.46 -7.36
C ILE A 406 8.38 3.44 -8.87
N GLN A 407 7.17 3.26 -9.36
CA GLN A 407 6.83 3.33 -10.77
C GLN A 407 6.55 4.77 -11.17
N VAL A 408 7.03 5.16 -12.36
CA VAL A 408 6.92 6.52 -12.88
C VAL A 408 6.05 6.52 -14.13
N PHE A 409 5.16 7.50 -14.18
CA PHE A 409 4.22 7.69 -15.30
C PHE A 409 4.31 9.13 -15.79
N ASP A 410 4.00 9.35 -17.08
CA ASP A 410 3.79 10.70 -17.58
C ASP A 410 2.46 11.30 -17.08
N SER A 411 2.22 12.56 -17.38
CA SER A 411 1.00 13.27 -16.95
C SER A 411 -0.30 12.68 -17.51
N GLY A 412 -0.21 11.84 -18.56
CA GLY A 412 -1.33 11.10 -19.16
C GLY A 412 -1.56 9.72 -18.54
N GLY A 413 -0.67 9.26 -17.64
CA GLY A 413 -0.74 7.94 -17.03
C GLY A 413 -0.04 6.82 -17.80
N ARG A 414 0.80 7.16 -18.80
CA ARG A 414 1.62 6.17 -19.50
C ARG A 414 2.84 5.83 -18.66
N TYR A 415 3.10 4.54 -18.45
CA TYR A 415 4.29 4.05 -17.75
C TYR A 415 5.58 4.52 -18.45
N LEU A 416 6.54 5.00 -17.67
CA LEU A 416 7.85 5.45 -18.13
C LEU A 416 8.97 4.57 -17.60
N ASP A 417 9.03 4.32 -16.29
CA ASP A 417 10.13 3.61 -15.64
C ASP A 417 9.74 3.10 -14.25
N VAL A 418 10.63 2.32 -13.64
CA VAL A 418 10.55 1.90 -12.24
C VAL A 418 11.94 1.90 -11.62
N PHE A 419 12.07 2.43 -10.40
CA PHE A 419 13.30 2.30 -9.63
C PHE A 419 13.01 1.77 -8.22
N LYS A 420 13.96 1.03 -7.69
CA LYS A 420 13.84 0.40 -6.38
C LYS A 420 14.17 1.39 -5.27
N VAL A 421 13.40 1.31 -4.20
CA VAL A 421 13.75 1.95 -2.92
C VAL A 421 14.69 1.03 -2.16
N ASP A 422 15.82 1.56 -1.75
CA ASP A 422 16.89 0.80 -1.11
C ASP A 422 16.39 0.02 0.12
N GLY A 423 16.24 -1.30 -0.05
CA GLY A 423 15.85 -2.26 0.98
C GLY A 423 14.40 -2.22 1.46
N ASN A 424 13.54 -1.33 0.96
CA ASN A 424 12.20 -1.13 1.52
C ASN A 424 11.15 -0.66 0.49
N VAL A 425 9.90 -0.61 0.95
CA VAL A 425 8.79 0.04 0.25
C VAL A 425 8.73 1.51 0.66
N ALA A 426 8.43 2.40 -0.27
CA ALA A 426 8.12 3.80 0.01
C ALA A 426 6.70 3.91 0.59
N PHE A 427 6.56 4.20 1.87
CA PHE A 427 5.26 4.37 2.52
C PHE A 427 4.74 5.80 2.43
N GLY A 428 5.64 6.79 2.42
CA GLY A 428 5.32 8.20 2.21
C GLY A 428 6.26 8.80 1.18
N MET A 429 5.72 9.64 0.31
CA MET A 429 6.46 10.31 -0.76
C MET A 429 6.00 11.75 -0.91
N ILE A 430 6.96 12.66 -1.12
CA ILE A 430 6.69 14.06 -1.41
C ILE A 430 7.82 14.67 -2.24
N PHE A 431 7.49 15.62 -3.09
CA PHE A 431 8.47 16.46 -3.78
C PHE A 431 8.71 17.76 -3.01
N ASN A 432 9.96 18.19 -2.93
CA ASN A 432 10.33 19.52 -2.45
C ASN A 432 10.37 20.54 -3.62
N ASP A 433 10.62 21.80 -3.30
CA ASP A 433 10.70 22.90 -4.28
C ASP A 433 11.85 22.76 -5.30
N LYS A 434 12.85 21.92 -5.00
CA LYS A 434 13.94 21.59 -5.93
C LYS A 434 13.61 20.44 -6.86
N ASN A 435 12.37 19.94 -6.82
CA ASN A 435 11.92 18.75 -7.54
C ASN A 435 12.70 17.48 -7.18
N GLU A 436 13.17 17.38 -5.92
CA GLU A 436 13.76 16.18 -5.37
C GLU A 436 12.67 15.34 -4.68
N LEU A 437 12.64 14.04 -4.93
CA LEU A 437 11.69 13.12 -4.29
C LEU A 437 12.20 12.69 -2.93
N ILE A 438 11.44 12.94 -1.87
CA ILE A 438 11.75 12.52 -0.51
C ILE A 438 10.81 11.41 -0.09
N VAL A 439 11.38 10.31 0.40
CA VAL A 439 10.70 9.04 0.65
C VAL A 439 10.89 8.63 2.10
N ALA A 440 9.80 8.30 2.79
CA ALA A 440 9.82 7.61 4.08
C ALA A 440 9.76 6.09 3.87
N ALA A 441 10.79 5.37 4.34
CA ALA A 441 10.99 3.95 4.11
C ALA A 441 11.27 3.20 5.43
N ARG A 442 10.32 3.25 6.37
CA ARG A 442 10.31 2.63 7.70
C ARG A 442 11.42 3.10 8.64
N THR A 443 12.65 2.68 8.43
CA THR A 443 13.80 2.97 9.31
C THR A 443 14.70 4.07 8.77
N GLN A 444 14.36 4.64 7.61
CA GLN A 444 15.18 5.64 6.95
C GLN A 444 14.35 6.59 6.09
N VAL A 445 14.91 7.74 5.79
CA VAL A 445 14.43 8.70 4.82
C VAL A 445 15.45 8.80 3.69
N ILE A 446 14.98 8.78 2.45
CA ILE A 446 15.84 8.83 1.26
C ILE A 446 15.38 9.98 0.39
N LYS A 447 16.32 10.84 -0.01
CA LYS A 447 16.11 11.88 -0.99
C LYS A 447 16.70 11.45 -2.33
N TYR A 448 15.92 11.47 -3.37
CA TYR A 448 16.33 11.16 -4.73
C TYR A 448 16.42 12.43 -5.58
N ALA A 449 17.52 12.57 -6.29
CA ALA A 449 17.62 13.47 -7.43
C ALA A 449 17.12 12.74 -8.68
N LEU A 450 16.29 13.42 -9.48
CA LEU A 450 15.78 12.88 -10.73
C LEU A 450 16.76 13.20 -11.87
N ASN A 451 17.13 12.19 -12.63
CA ASN A 451 18.15 12.32 -13.67
C ASN A 451 17.58 12.82 -15.00
N LYS A 452 16.24 12.95 -15.13
CA LYS A 452 15.57 13.58 -16.31
C LYS A 452 14.13 14.01 -16.00
#